data_7930c6946d0af9d9f22ce2771ae7d763
#
_entry.id   7930c6946d0af9d9f22ce2771ae7d763
#
_cell.length_a   1.000
_cell.length_b   1.000
_cell.length_c   1.000
_cell.angle_alpha   90.00
_cell.angle_beta   90.00
_cell.angle_gamma   90.00
#
_symmetry.space_group_name_H-M   'P 1'
#
loop_
_entity.id
_entity.type
_entity.pdbx_description
1 polymer ?
#
loop_
_entity_poly.entity_id
_entity_poly.type
_entity_poly.pdbx_seq_one_letter_code
_entity_poly.pdbx_strand_id
1 'polypeptide(L)'
;NVLGYFDLSAFGREYENSGNNGTADTLAALKWVNENIEKFGGDRGNITIMGQSGGGVKTTALLQCPQADGLYHKVINMSGVVEGLIADAGESGRDFALRVMKYAGVKDVKELEKVRLSVLQKAYLSAEKDFKVRGRYTGCCLFPNRRYAGAPAKNGFRKETAHIPTIYGSVFGEFLGFADPKFDKEKMSFADGENEVKKVYGQKADEVIRLFKAAYPERNPVDILNLDTTFRPGDIEYAKLRSKLNGSTYAYILNEDFDVKGKCVPWHCSDIPYFFANCELLPAYQRDIDKKIEDEIFRRFMAFMRTGNPNTETYGGWLPCNGEEENTALFGGKTKFVKNHDHKLISKLIELQSKE
;
A
#
# COMPACT_ATOMS: atom_id res chain seq x y z
N ASN A 1 1.81 -13.05 -9.90
CA ASN A 1 1.63 -13.75 -11.17
C ASN A 1 1.90 -15.24 -11.02
N VAL A 2 1.72 -16.03 -12.09
CA VAL A 2 1.83 -17.49 -12.13
C VAL A 2 3.16 -18.06 -11.64
N LEU A 3 4.26 -17.35 -11.74
CA LEU A 3 5.57 -17.82 -11.26
C LEU A 3 5.80 -17.53 -9.77
N GLY A 4 5.19 -16.48 -9.24
CA GLY A 4 5.44 -16.04 -7.87
C GLY A 4 4.40 -16.52 -6.84
N TYR A 5 3.16 -16.69 -7.26
CA TYR A 5 2.02 -16.85 -6.33
C TYR A 5 0.98 -17.85 -6.85
N PHE A 6 1.40 -18.93 -7.46
CA PHE A 6 0.51 -19.98 -7.95
C PHE A 6 0.49 -21.15 -6.98
N ASP A 7 -0.57 -21.26 -6.19
CA ASP A 7 -0.69 -22.32 -5.19
C ASP A 7 -1.02 -23.68 -5.80
N LEU A 8 -0.07 -24.58 -5.69
CA LEU A 8 -0.16 -25.99 -6.06
C LEU A 8 -0.04 -26.91 -4.83
N SER A 9 -0.12 -26.37 -3.60
CA SER A 9 0.11 -27.12 -2.36
C SER A 9 -0.83 -28.32 -2.18
N ALA A 10 -2.02 -28.27 -2.81
CA ALA A 10 -2.97 -29.37 -2.79
C ALA A 10 -2.57 -30.60 -3.62
N PHE A 11 -1.47 -30.54 -4.40
CA PHE A 11 -1.06 -31.58 -5.34
C PHE A 11 0.21 -32.33 -4.92
N GLY A 12 0.78 -32.00 -3.78
CA GLY A 12 1.93 -32.72 -3.23
C GLY A 12 2.77 -31.88 -2.29
N ARG A 13 3.52 -32.54 -1.43
CA ARG A 13 4.38 -31.88 -0.44
C ARG A 13 5.48 -31.01 -1.07
N GLU A 14 5.95 -31.40 -2.25
CA GLU A 14 6.93 -30.65 -3.02
C GLU A 14 6.42 -29.26 -3.45
N TYR A 15 5.09 -29.08 -3.51
CA TYR A 15 4.43 -27.83 -3.88
C TYR A 15 3.94 -26.99 -2.70
N GLU A 16 4.20 -27.42 -1.45
CA GLU A 16 3.63 -26.77 -0.24
C GLU A 16 3.90 -25.26 -0.12
N ASN A 17 4.92 -24.76 -0.78
CA ASN A 17 5.32 -23.35 -0.77
C ASN A 17 5.10 -22.62 -2.11
N SER A 18 4.54 -23.27 -3.10
CA SER A 18 4.41 -22.75 -4.47
C SER A 18 3.61 -21.43 -4.54
N GLY A 19 2.61 -21.26 -3.67
CA GLY A 19 1.85 -20.02 -3.54
C GLY A 19 2.64 -18.82 -3.00
N ASN A 20 3.85 -19.03 -2.48
CA ASN A 20 4.68 -17.99 -1.86
C ASN A 20 6.09 -17.89 -2.46
N ASN A 21 6.29 -18.34 -3.69
CA ASN A 21 7.60 -18.29 -4.35
C ASN A 21 8.14 -16.86 -4.47
N GLY A 22 7.29 -15.89 -4.85
CA GLY A 22 7.71 -14.50 -4.94
C GLY A 22 8.15 -13.90 -3.60
N THR A 23 7.57 -14.34 -2.49
CA THR A 23 8.02 -13.97 -1.15
C THR A 23 9.34 -14.67 -0.81
N ALA A 24 9.52 -15.92 -1.22
CA ALA A 24 10.77 -16.65 -1.04
C ALA A 24 11.92 -16.01 -1.81
N ASP A 25 11.68 -15.52 -3.03
CA ASP A 25 12.67 -14.79 -3.83
C ASP A 25 13.05 -13.47 -3.15
N THR A 26 12.08 -12.73 -2.65
CA THR A 26 12.34 -11.49 -1.89
C THR A 26 13.15 -11.77 -0.62
N LEU A 27 12.84 -12.85 0.07
CA LEU A 27 13.59 -13.28 1.26
C LEU A 27 15.04 -13.69 0.89
N ALA A 28 15.23 -14.38 -0.22
CA ALA A 28 16.57 -14.77 -0.69
C ALA A 28 17.41 -13.52 -1.03
N ALA A 29 16.81 -12.53 -1.71
CA ALA A 29 17.46 -11.25 -1.99
C ALA A 29 17.85 -10.52 -0.70
N LEU A 30 16.94 -10.48 0.28
CA LEU A 30 17.19 -9.83 1.57
C LEU A 30 18.33 -10.52 2.36
N LYS A 31 18.40 -11.84 2.34
CA LYS A 31 19.50 -12.60 2.92
C LYS A 31 20.82 -12.24 2.25
N TRP A 32 20.84 -12.20 0.92
CA TRP A 32 22.03 -11.81 0.18
C TRP A 32 22.49 -10.39 0.56
N VAL A 33 21.57 -9.43 0.65
CA VAL A 33 21.87 -8.07 1.11
C VAL A 33 22.47 -8.11 2.51
N ASN A 34 21.83 -8.79 3.46
CA ASN A 34 22.31 -8.87 4.85
C ASN A 34 23.73 -9.48 4.94
N GLU A 35 24.03 -10.49 4.13
CA GLU A 35 25.34 -11.16 4.13
C GLU A 35 26.46 -10.36 3.42
N ASN A 36 26.11 -9.44 2.51
CA ASN A 36 27.09 -8.84 1.62
C ASN A 36 27.17 -7.30 1.72
N ILE A 37 26.19 -6.62 2.30
CA ILE A 37 26.06 -5.16 2.20
C ILE A 37 27.25 -4.38 2.78
N GLU A 38 27.96 -4.95 3.75
CA GLU A 38 29.18 -4.36 4.33
C GLU A 38 30.30 -4.22 3.31
N LYS A 39 30.38 -5.14 2.34
CA LYS A 39 31.34 -5.08 1.21
C LYS A 39 31.08 -3.90 0.26
N PHE A 40 29.86 -3.34 0.33
CA PHE A 40 29.42 -2.19 -0.46
C PHE A 40 29.37 -0.89 0.38
N GLY A 41 29.90 -0.92 1.61
CA GLY A 41 29.92 0.24 2.52
C GLY A 41 28.62 0.46 3.29
N GLY A 42 27.67 -0.49 3.26
CA GLY A 42 26.45 -0.45 4.05
C GLY A 42 26.63 -1.05 5.46
N ASP A 43 25.59 -0.95 6.26
CA ASP A 43 25.54 -1.50 7.62
C ASP A 43 24.48 -2.62 7.67
N ARG A 44 24.94 -3.86 7.90
CA ARG A 44 24.03 -5.02 8.05
C ARG A 44 23.12 -4.92 9.26
N GLY A 45 23.49 -4.12 10.28
CA GLY A 45 22.71 -3.82 11.47
C GLY A 45 21.67 -2.71 11.25
N ASN A 46 21.61 -2.11 10.04
CA ASN A 46 20.73 -0.98 9.74
C ASN A 46 20.07 -1.07 8.35
N ILE A 47 19.48 -2.19 8.03
CA ILE A 47 18.76 -2.42 6.76
C ILE A 47 17.31 -1.94 6.91
N THR A 48 16.87 -1.04 6.04
CA THR A 48 15.47 -0.63 5.90
C THR A 48 14.88 -1.25 4.64
N ILE A 49 13.78 -1.97 4.77
CA ILE A 49 12.99 -2.40 3.61
C ILE A 49 11.92 -1.35 3.32
N MET A 50 11.80 -0.97 2.06
CA MET A 50 10.74 -0.08 1.64
C MET A 50 10.06 -0.61 0.37
N GLY A 51 8.79 -0.29 0.21
CA GLY A 51 8.03 -0.72 -0.95
C GLY A 51 6.80 0.13 -1.19
N GLN A 52 6.55 0.42 -2.46
CA GLN A 52 5.37 1.12 -2.92
C GLN A 52 4.41 0.13 -3.60
N SER A 53 3.10 0.29 -3.39
CA SER A 53 2.07 -0.54 -4.02
C SER A 53 2.28 -2.04 -3.72
N GLY A 54 2.40 -2.88 -4.74
CA GLY A 54 2.77 -4.29 -4.58
C GLY A 54 4.10 -4.51 -3.86
N GLY A 55 5.01 -3.53 -3.83
CA GLY A 55 6.21 -3.53 -2.99
C GLY A 55 5.87 -3.38 -1.51
N GLY A 56 4.92 -2.52 -1.16
CA GLY A 56 4.41 -2.37 0.21
C GLY A 56 3.71 -3.64 0.70
N VAL A 57 2.93 -4.32 -0.16
CA VAL A 57 2.41 -5.67 0.14
C VAL A 57 3.52 -6.63 0.54
N LYS A 58 4.66 -6.60 -0.16
CA LYS A 58 5.80 -7.48 0.12
C LYS A 58 6.53 -7.10 1.42
N THR A 59 6.64 -5.80 1.76
CA THR A 59 7.22 -5.40 3.05
C THR A 59 6.36 -5.91 4.22
N THR A 60 5.04 -5.84 4.10
CA THR A 60 4.13 -6.43 5.10
C THR A 60 4.27 -7.95 5.15
N ALA A 61 4.39 -8.61 3.99
CA ALA A 61 4.61 -10.06 3.96
C ALA A 61 5.89 -10.47 4.68
N LEU A 62 6.98 -9.70 4.55
CA LEU A 62 8.23 -9.97 5.28
C LEU A 62 8.08 -9.80 6.79
N LEU A 63 7.25 -8.85 7.28
CA LEU A 63 6.91 -8.77 8.71
C LEU A 63 6.18 -10.03 9.22
N GLN A 64 5.50 -10.75 8.34
CA GLN A 64 4.79 -11.99 8.66
C GLN A 64 5.57 -13.27 8.33
N CYS A 65 6.85 -13.15 7.90
CA CYS A 65 7.72 -14.28 7.57
C CYS A 65 8.77 -14.51 8.68
N PRO A 66 8.70 -15.60 9.45
CA PRO A 66 9.69 -15.93 10.48
C PRO A 66 11.14 -15.98 9.96
N GLN A 67 11.32 -16.41 8.72
CA GLN A 67 12.66 -16.50 8.11
C GLN A 67 13.31 -15.14 7.78
N ALA A 68 12.54 -14.05 7.86
CA ALA A 68 13.03 -12.68 7.66
C ALA A 68 13.51 -12.02 8.96
N ASP A 69 13.30 -12.66 10.11
CA ASP A 69 13.67 -12.10 11.41
C ASP A 69 15.17 -11.84 11.49
N GLY A 70 15.54 -10.63 11.94
CA GLY A 70 16.93 -10.19 12.07
C GLY A 70 17.62 -9.80 10.75
N LEU A 71 16.95 -9.91 9.59
CA LEU A 71 17.53 -9.54 8.30
C LEU A 71 17.29 -8.07 7.93
N TYR A 72 16.36 -7.39 8.59
CA TYR A 72 16.05 -5.97 8.40
C TYR A 72 15.61 -5.34 9.73
N HIS A 73 15.64 -4.02 9.80
CA HIS A 73 15.53 -3.26 11.05
C HIS A 73 14.44 -2.20 11.02
N LYS A 74 13.95 -1.81 9.85
CA LYS A 74 12.90 -0.81 9.68
C LYS A 74 12.07 -1.11 8.43
N VAL A 75 10.83 -0.61 8.41
CA VAL A 75 9.89 -0.82 7.30
C VAL A 75 9.26 0.50 6.88
N ILE A 76 9.20 0.75 5.58
CA ILE A 76 8.42 1.83 4.97
C ILE A 76 7.46 1.21 3.96
N ASN A 77 6.16 1.34 4.21
CA ASN A 77 5.09 0.88 3.34
C ASN A 77 4.39 2.09 2.73
N MET A 78 4.45 2.21 1.42
CA MET A 78 3.90 3.31 0.63
C MET A 78 2.75 2.78 -0.22
N SER A 79 1.51 3.18 0.05
CA SER A 79 0.32 2.75 -0.69
C SER A 79 0.29 1.23 -0.92
N GLY A 80 0.57 0.45 0.12
CA GLY A 80 0.80 -0.99 0.00
C GLY A 80 -0.10 -1.83 0.89
N VAL A 81 -1.11 -1.25 1.54
CA VAL A 81 -2.07 -2.00 2.34
C VAL A 81 -3.39 -2.09 1.59
N VAL A 82 -3.58 -3.19 0.88
CA VAL A 82 -4.82 -3.45 0.13
C VAL A 82 -5.45 -4.73 0.66
N GLU A 83 -6.66 -4.62 1.19
CA GLU A 83 -7.45 -5.78 1.56
C GLU A 83 -7.65 -6.70 0.33
N GLY A 84 -7.48 -7.99 0.51
CA GLY A 84 -7.57 -8.97 -0.57
C GLY A 84 -6.26 -9.30 -1.29
N LEU A 85 -5.25 -8.41 -1.31
CA LEU A 85 -3.91 -8.75 -1.83
C LEU A 85 -2.99 -9.32 -0.74
N ILE A 86 -3.25 -8.95 0.52
CA ILE A 86 -2.55 -9.48 1.70
C ILE A 86 -3.43 -10.50 2.42
N ALA A 87 -4.73 -10.52 2.11
CA ALA A 87 -5.68 -11.43 2.69
C ALA A 87 -5.30 -12.88 2.38
N ASP A 88 -5.54 -13.73 3.35
CA ASP A 88 -5.56 -15.17 3.16
C ASP A 88 -6.45 -15.47 1.97
N ALA A 89 -5.94 -16.17 0.99
CA ALA A 89 -6.79 -16.86 0.05
C ALA A 89 -7.61 -17.86 0.89
N GLY A 90 -8.78 -17.48 1.30
CA GLY A 90 -9.64 -18.28 2.20
C GLY A 90 -10.05 -19.64 1.62
N GLU A 91 -9.59 -19.92 0.40
CA GLU A 91 -9.77 -21.18 -0.31
C GLU A 91 -8.38 -21.68 -0.77
N SER A 92 -8.17 -23.00 -0.71
CA SER A 92 -6.97 -23.59 -1.30
C SER A 92 -6.92 -23.23 -2.78
N GLY A 93 -5.74 -22.96 -3.30
CA GLY A 93 -5.53 -22.69 -4.73
C GLY A 93 -5.87 -23.86 -5.66
N ARG A 94 -6.37 -24.98 -5.11
CA ARG A 94 -6.68 -26.21 -5.83
C ARG A 94 -7.62 -25.98 -7.01
N ASP A 95 -8.76 -25.33 -6.78
CA ASP A 95 -9.77 -25.14 -7.85
C ASP A 95 -9.23 -24.24 -8.94
N PHE A 96 -8.48 -23.21 -8.56
CA PHE A 96 -7.81 -22.34 -9.51
C PHE A 96 -6.76 -23.11 -10.32
N ALA A 97 -5.95 -23.93 -9.68
CA ALA A 97 -4.95 -24.76 -10.34
C ALA A 97 -5.57 -25.77 -11.31
N LEU A 98 -6.65 -26.44 -10.92
CA LEU A 98 -7.42 -27.33 -11.81
C LEU A 98 -7.95 -26.58 -13.05
N ARG A 99 -8.37 -25.33 -12.87
CA ARG A 99 -8.82 -24.50 -13.99
C ARG A 99 -7.67 -24.12 -14.92
N VAL A 100 -6.52 -23.77 -14.37
CA VAL A 100 -5.29 -23.50 -15.15
C VAL A 100 -4.87 -24.75 -15.94
N MET A 101 -4.85 -25.92 -15.30
CA MET A 101 -4.53 -27.19 -15.96
C MET A 101 -5.49 -27.48 -17.12
N LYS A 102 -6.80 -27.25 -16.93
CA LYS A 102 -7.80 -27.38 -17.98
C LYS A 102 -7.50 -26.49 -19.18
N TYR A 103 -7.17 -25.20 -18.95
CA TYR A 103 -6.83 -24.27 -20.04
C TYR A 103 -5.46 -24.56 -20.68
N ALA A 104 -4.54 -25.15 -19.93
CA ALA A 104 -3.25 -25.60 -20.45
C ALA A 104 -3.35 -26.92 -21.26
N GLY A 105 -4.49 -27.61 -21.17
CA GLY A 105 -4.69 -28.90 -21.85
C GLY A 105 -3.91 -30.06 -21.22
N VAL A 106 -3.63 -29.99 -19.91
CA VAL A 106 -2.86 -31.00 -19.16
C VAL A 106 -3.74 -31.67 -18.10
N LYS A 107 -3.35 -32.90 -17.69
CA LYS A 107 -4.14 -33.74 -16.79
C LYS A 107 -3.70 -33.60 -15.34
N ASP A 108 -2.46 -33.27 -15.10
CA ASP A 108 -1.86 -33.19 -13.76
C ASP A 108 -0.77 -32.13 -13.67
N VAL A 109 -0.27 -31.90 -12.48
CA VAL A 109 0.77 -30.88 -12.18
C VAL A 109 2.12 -31.26 -12.80
N LYS A 110 2.45 -32.55 -12.94
CA LYS A 110 3.70 -32.98 -13.56
C LYS A 110 3.74 -32.72 -15.07
N GLU A 111 2.59 -32.77 -15.72
CA GLU A 111 2.44 -32.29 -17.10
C GLU A 111 2.52 -30.76 -17.18
N LEU A 112 1.91 -30.06 -16.17
CA LEU A 112 1.94 -28.61 -16.10
C LEU A 112 3.35 -28.04 -15.96
N GLU A 113 4.24 -28.69 -15.23
CA GLU A 113 5.67 -28.34 -15.10
C GLU A 113 6.40 -28.30 -16.46
N LYS A 114 5.91 -29.03 -17.45
CA LYS A 114 6.57 -29.21 -18.75
C LYS A 114 6.01 -28.26 -19.82
N VAL A 115 4.92 -27.56 -19.55
CA VAL A 115 4.35 -26.65 -20.56
C VAL A 115 5.24 -25.43 -20.76
N ARG A 116 5.23 -24.88 -21.97
CA ARG A 116 5.93 -23.62 -22.25
C ARG A 116 5.33 -22.50 -21.41
N LEU A 117 6.16 -21.58 -20.93
CA LEU A 117 5.74 -20.43 -20.11
C LEU A 117 4.58 -19.65 -20.78
N SER A 118 4.61 -19.44 -22.10
CA SER A 118 3.54 -18.74 -22.82
C SER A 118 2.19 -19.48 -22.78
N VAL A 119 2.19 -20.81 -22.72
CA VAL A 119 0.97 -21.62 -22.56
C VAL A 119 0.47 -21.49 -21.12
N LEU A 120 1.38 -21.61 -20.14
CA LEU A 120 1.04 -21.46 -18.73
C LEU A 120 0.45 -20.08 -18.44
N GLN A 121 1.07 -19.00 -18.93
CA GLN A 121 0.58 -17.63 -18.77
C GLN A 121 -0.82 -17.44 -19.38
N LYS A 122 -1.05 -17.93 -20.59
CA LYS A 122 -2.36 -17.88 -21.25
C LYS A 122 -3.43 -18.62 -20.44
N ALA A 123 -3.11 -19.83 -19.99
CA ALA A 123 -3.99 -20.65 -19.18
C ALA A 123 -4.33 -19.98 -17.84
N TYR A 124 -3.32 -19.41 -17.19
CA TYR A 124 -3.46 -18.67 -15.95
C TYR A 124 -4.39 -17.45 -16.11
N LEU A 125 -4.17 -16.60 -17.12
CA LEU A 125 -5.00 -15.42 -17.38
C LEU A 125 -6.44 -15.80 -17.75
N SER A 126 -6.64 -16.94 -18.42
CA SER A 126 -7.98 -17.44 -18.74
C SER A 126 -8.72 -17.93 -17.48
N ALA A 127 -8.01 -18.64 -16.61
CA ALA A 127 -8.56 -19.07 -15.32
C ALA A 127 -8.88 -17.85 -14.43
N GLU A 128 -8.01 -16.84 -14.41
CA GLU A 128 -8.19 -15.61 -13.63
C GLU A 128 -9.49 -14.88 -14.02
N LYS A 129 -9.79 -14.79 -15.32
CA LYS A 129 -11.05 -14.20 -15.81
C LYS A 129 -12.28 -14.93 -15.28
N ASP A 130 -12.26 -16.28 -15.31
CA ASP A 130 -13.37 -17.10 -14.81
C ASP A 130 -13.61 -16.88 -13.29
N PHE A 131 -12.55 -16.68 -12.53
CA PHE A 131 -12.62 -16.50 -11.08
C PHE A 131 -13.02 -15.08 -10.68
N LYS A 132 -12.54 -14.04 -11.40
CA LYS A 132 -12.96 -12.63 -11.20
C LYS A 132 -14.47 -12.46 -11.35
N VAL A 133 -15.06 -13.03 -12.40
CA VAL A 133 -16.52 -12.98 -12.61
C VAL A 133 -17.30 -13.58 -11.43
N ARG A 134 -16.70 -14.49 -10.66
CA ARG A 134 -17.32 -15.14 -9.52
C ARG A 134 -16.98 -14.48 -8.16
N GLY A 135 -16.25 -13.36 -8.16
CA GLY A 135 -15.76 -12.72 -6.94
C GLY A 135 -14.78 -13.59 -6.13
N ARG A 136 -14.17 -14.59 -6.77
CA ARG A 136 -13.23 -15.51 -6.13
C ARG A 136 -11.78 -15.08 -6.37
N TYR A 137 -10.90 -15.60 -5.54
CA TYR A 137 -9.46 -15.41 -5.61
C TYR A 137 -8.86 -15.64 -7.01
N THR A 138 -7.96 -14.77 -7.40
CA THR A 138 -7.36 -14.73 -8.75
C THR A 138 -5.85 -14.91 -8.78
N GLY A 139 -5.29 -15.64 -7.86
CA GLY A 139 -3.91 -16.15 -7.98
C GLY A 139 -2.75 -15.21 -7.63
N CYS A 140 -2.99 -14.05 -7.01
CA CYS A 140 -1.91 -13.14 -6.61
C CYS A 140 -1.78 -12.93 -5.09
N CYS A 141 -2.49 -13.71 -4.27
CA CYS A 141 -2.45 -13.61 -2.82
C CYS A 141 -1.39 -14.52 -2.21
N LEU A 142 -0.94 -14.13 -1.03
CA LEU A 142 -0.09 -14.94 -0.19
C LEU A 142 -0.91 -16.04 0.49
N PHE A 143 -0.32 -17.22 0.65
CA PHE A 143 -0.97 -18.35 1.33
C PHE A 143 -0.36 -18.55 2.71
N PRO A 144 -1.18 -18.52 3.79
CA PRO A 144 -0.72 -18.85 5.13
C PRO A 144 -0.14 -20.26 5.18
N ASN A 145 1.09 -20.36 5.68
CA ASN A 145 1.78 -21.63 5.90
C ASN A 145 2.91 -21.42 6.92
N ARG A 146 3.79 -22.39 7.11
CA ARG A 146 4.95 -22.26 8.02
C ARG A 146 5.93 -21.10 7.66
N ARG A 147 5.86 -20.54 6.45
CA ARG A 147 6.71 -19.44 5.98
C ARG A 147 6.04 -18.09 6.06
N TYR A 148 4.72 -18.04 6.09
CA TYR A 148 3.93 -16.82 6.13
C TYR A 148 2.78 -16.96 7.11
N ALA A 149 2.76 -16.13 8.16
CA ALA A 149 1.82 -16.23 9.27
C ALA A 149 0.39 -15.74 8.95
N GLY A 150 0.14 -15.28 7.74
CA GLY A 150 -1.15 -14.74 7.30
C GLY A 150 -1.26 -13.22 7.42
N ALA A 151 -2.40 -12.69 6.98
CA ALA A 151 -2.67 -11.26 6.94
C ALA A 151 -2.75 -10.65 8.35
N PRO A 152 -2.07 -9.51 8.60
CA PRO A 152 -2.13 -8.84 9.89
C PRO A 152 -3.53 -8.41 10.34
N ALA A 153 -4.41 -8.02 9.42
CA ALA A 153 -5.80 -7.68 9.74
C ALA A 153 -6.56 -8.86 10.40
N LYS A 154 -6.21 -10.09 10.03
CA LYS A 154 -6.84 -11.31 10.53
C LYS A 154 -6.12 -11.92 11.73
N ASN A 155 -4.80 -11.97 11.68
CA ASN A 155 -3.97 -12.72 12.64
C ASN A 155 -3.15 -11.80 13.57
N GLY A 156 -3.18 -10.49 13.36
CA GLY A 156 -2.27 -9.54 14.00
C GLY A 156 -0.86 -9.59 13.42
N PHE A 157 -0.02 -8.64 13.79
CA PHE A 157 1.40 -8.69 13.50
C PHE A 157 2.12 -9.65 14.46
N ARG A 158 3.16 -10.31 13.96
CA ARG A 158 4.00 -11.20 14.76
C ARG A 158 4.72 -10.41 15.86
N LYS A 159 4.69 -10.93 17.09
CA LYS A 159 5.30 -10.30 18.27
C LYS A 159 6.81 -10.17 18.16
N GLU A 160 7.46 -11.08 17.44
CA GLU A 160 8.91 -11.07 17.19
C GLU A 160 9.34 -9.82 16.41
N THR A 161 8.41 -9.21 15.66
CA THR A 161 8.67 -7.96 14.91
C THR A 161 8.33 -6.69 15.70
N ALA A 162 7.97 -6.79 16.98
CA ALA A 162 7.55 -5.65 17.80
C ALA A 162 8.60 -4.52 17.91
N HIS A 163 9.88 -4.87 17.81
CA HIS A 163 10.99 -3.91 17.90
C HIS A 163 11.24 -3.12 16.59
N ILE A 164 10.56 -3.46 15.47
CA ILE A 164 10.85 -2.87 14.14
C ILE A 164 10.02 -1.61 13.94
N PRO A 165 10.60 -0.41 13.85
CA PRO A 165 9.91 0.82 13.49
C PRO A 165 9.28 0.72 12.09
N THR A 166 8.11 1.34 11.93
CA THR A 166 7.34 1.21 10.68
C THR A 166 6.69 2.54 10.29
N ILE A 167 6.72 2.89 9.01
CA ILE A 167 5.93 3.96 8.43
C ILE A 167 4.90 3.35 7.47
N TYR A 168 3.63 3.73 7.59
CA TYR A 168 2.56 3.50 6.63
C TYR A 168 2.11 4.81 6.02
N GLY A 169 1.81 4.83 4.75
CA GLY A 169 1.22 6.00 4.15
C GLY A 169 0.80 5.81 2.71
N SER A 170 0.05 6.78 2.23
CA SER A 170 -0.54 6.81 0.91
C SER A 170 -0.58 8.24 0.37
N VAL A 171 -1.11 8.40 -0.80
CA VAL A 171 -1.37 9.70 -1.42
C VAL A 171 -2.88 9.96 -1.42
N PHE A 172 -3.29 11.22 -1.50
CA PHE A 172 -4.69 11.61 -1.39
C PHE A 172 -5.62 10.90 -2.39
N GLY A 173 -5.24 10.80 -3.68
CA GLY A 173 -6.14 10.38 -4.76
C GLY A 173 -5.85 9.02 -5.37
N GLU A 174 -4.69 8.45 -5.14
CA GLU A 174 -4.26 7.14 -5.64
C GLU A 174 -4.63 6.92 -7.13
N PHE A 175 -5.33 5.85 -7.45
CA PHE A 175 -5.67 5.51 -8.83
C PHE A 175 -6.62 6.48 -9.51
N LEU A 176 -7.41 7.23 -8.75
CA LEU A 176 -8.35 8.20 -9.30
C LEU A 176 -7.65 9.48 -9.77
N GLY A 177 -6.47 9.78 -9.21
CA GLY A 177 -5.63 10.88 -9.65
C GLY A 177 -4.84 10.65 -10.94
N PHE A 178 -4.83 9.43 -11.48
CA PHE A 178 -4.05 9.08 -12.68
C PHE A 178 -4.56 9.70 -13.99
N ALA A 179 -5.84 10.01 -14.03
CA ALA A 179 -6.49 10.52 -15.23
C ALA A 179 -6.34 12.02 -15.33
N ASP A 180 -6.58 12.56 -16.54
CA ASP A 180 -6.90 13.97 -16.70
C ASP A 180 -7.92 14.36 -15.63
N PRO A 181 -7.66 15.43 -14.85
CA PRO A 181 -8.60 15.85 -13.83
C PRO A 181 -9.96 16.08 -14.49
N LYS A 182 -10.96 15.36 -14.01
CA LYS A 182 -12.32 15.44 -14.52
C LYS A 182 -12.90 16.85 -14.37
N PHE A 183 -12.34 17.62 -13.44
CA PHE A 183 -12.78 18.97 -13.09
C PHE A 183 -11.59 19.92 -13.03
N ASP A 184 -11.78 21.13 -13.57
CA ASP A 184 -10.84 22.24 -13.43
C ASP A 184 -11.10 22.95 -12.09
N LYS A 185 -10.38 22.59 -11.05
CA LYS A 185 -10.56 23.13 -9.69
C LYS A 185 -10.19 24.59 -9.57
N GLU A 186 -9.35 25.13 -10.47
CA GLU A 186 -9.00 26.56 -10.47
C GLU A 186 -10.18 27.43 -10.88
N LYS A 187 -11.07 26.88 -11.71
CA LYS A 187 -12.28 27.57 -12.20
C LYS A 187 -13.55 27.20 -11.46
N MET A 188 -13.46 26.20 -10.55
CA MET A 188 -14.62 25.66 -9.84
C MET A 188 -14.75 26.26 -8.44
N SER A 189 -15.89 26.88 -8.15
CA SER A 189 -16.20 27.30 -6.79
C SER A 189 -16.45 26.10 -5.86
N PHE A 190 -16.36 26.31 -4.56
CA PHE A 190 -16.68 25.25 -3.57
C PHE A 190 -18.14 24.79 -3.69
N ALA A 191 -19.05 25.71 -3.99
CA ALA A 191 -20.46 25.40 -4.21
C ALA A 191 -20.69 24.51 -5.45
N ASP A 192 -19.95 24.77 -6.53
CA ASP A 192 -19.97 23.89 -7.71
C ASP A 192 -19.43 22.50 -7.38
N GLY A 193 -18.33 22.41 -6.61
CA GLY A 193 -17.80 21.14 -6.14
C GLY A 193 -18.80 20.37 -5.29
N GLU A 194 -19.51 21.03 -4.37
CA GLU A 194 -20.59 20.39 -3.60
C GLU A 194 -21.71 19.86 -4.50
N ASN A 195 -22.09 20.61 -5.53
CA ASN A 195 -23.11 20.18 -6.48
C ASN A 195 -22.70 18.91 -7.23
N GLU A 196 -21.42 18.78 -7.63
CA GLU A 196 -20.92 17.54 -8.25
C GLU A 196 -20.99 16.35 -7.26
N VAL A 197 -20.61 16.57 -6.00
CA VAL A 197 -20.73 15.54 -4.95
C VAL A 197 -22.19 15.13 -4.73
N LYS A 198 -23.13 16.08 -4.73
CA LYS A 198 -24.58 15.80 -4.59
C LYS A 198 -25.13 14.94 -5.72
N LYS A 199 -24.60 15.08 -6.93
CA LYS A 199 -25.00 14.22 -8.07
C LYS A 199 -24.62 12.75 -7.85
N VAL A 200 -23.51 12.50 -7.15
CA VAL A 200 -22.99 11.14 -6.89
C VAL A 200 -23.63 10.53 -5.65
N TYR A 201 -23.63 11.26 -4.54
CA TYR A 201 -24.04 10.74 -3.22
C TYR A 201 -25.51 11.01 -2.85
N GLY A 202 -26.25 11.77 -3.66
CA GLY A 202 -27.67 12.06 -3.44
C GLY A 202 -27.96 12.56 -2.02
N GLN A 203 -28.89 11.90 -1.34
CA GLN A 203 -29.30 12.27 0.03
C GLN A 203 -28.19 12.13 1.08
N LYS A 204 -27.10 11.42 0.77
CA LYS A 204 -25.96 11.26 1.69
C LYS A 204 -24.86 12.31 1.50
N ALA A 205 -24.97 13.14 0.47
CA ALA A 205 -23.95 14.12 0.10
C ALA A 205 -23.64 15.12 1.22
N ASP A 206 -24.65 15.67 1.89
CA ASP A 206 -24.43 16.69 2.92
C ASP A 206 -23.60 16.16 4.11
N GLU A 207 -23.82 14.91 4.50
CA GLU A 207 -23.01 14.25 5.53
C GLU A 207 -21.57 14.05 5.07
N VAL A 208 -21.36 13.54 3.85
CA VAL A 208 -20.02 13.32 3.27
C VAL A 208 -19.27 14.65 3.12
N ILE A 209 -19.93 15.68 2.58
CA ILE A 209 -19.34 17.03 2.43
C ILE A 209 -18.94 17.60 3.79
N ARG A 210 -19.79 17.48 4.80
CA ARG A 210 -19.50 17.96 6.16
C ARG A 210 -18.26 17.26 6.74
N LEU A 211 -18.16 15.94 6.60
CA LEU A 211 -17.02 15.17 7.07
C LEU A 211 -15.74 15.53 6.30
N PHE A 212 -15.86 15.75 5.00
CA PHE A 212 -14.74 16.17 4.15
C PHE A 212 -14.21 17.55 4.54
N LYS A 213 -15.09 18.53 4.69
CA LYS A 213 -14.69 19.88 5.12
C LYS A 213 -14.06 19.91 6.51
N ALA A 214 -14.44 18.99 7.39
CA ALA A 214 -13.80 18.84 8.69
C ALA A 214 -12.38 18.28 8.60
N ALA A 215 -12.11 17.35 7.67
CA ALA A 215 -10.81 16.75 7.46
C ALA A 215 -9.92 17.61 6.55
N TYR A 216 -10.46 18.15 5.47
CA TYR A 216 -9.76 18.85 4.41
C TYR A 216 -10.38 20.24 4.13
N PRO A 217 -10.34 21.18 5.09
CA PRO A 217 -11.06 22.46 5.01
C PRO A 217 -10.60 23.38 3.85
N GLU A 218 -9.37 23.19 3.36
CA GLU A 218 -8.77 24.01 2.31
C GLU A 218 -9.00 23.43 0.91
N ARG A 219 -9.52 22.18 0.81
CA ARG A 219 -9.76 21.50 -0.48
C ARG A 219 -11.16 21.76 -1.02
N ASN A 220 -11.26 21.85 -2.35
CA ASN A 220 -12.56 21.90 -3.01
C ASN A 220 -13.33 20.58 -2.74
N PRO A 221 -14.62 20.64 -2.36
CA PRO A 221 -15.42 19.44 -2.11
C PRO A 221 -15.46 18.41 -3.24
N VAL A 222 -15.23 18.82 -4.49
CA VAL A 222 -15.14 17.90 -5.63
C VAL A 222 -14.05 16.84 -5.44
N ASP A 223 -13.02 17.13 -4.65
CA ASP A 223 -11.93 16.18 -4.35
C ASP A 223 -12.41 14.92 -3.61
N ILE A 224 -13.59 14.95 -2.98
CA ILE A 224 -14.24 13.74 -2.42
C ILE A 224 -14.34 12.62 -3.46
N LEU A 225 -14.61 12.99 -4.72
CA LEU A 225 -14.76 12.05 -5.83
C LEU A 225 -13.44 11.39 -6.25
N ASN A 226 -12.31 11.94 -5.79
CA ASN A 226 -10.97 11.44 -6.04
C ASN A 226 -10.25 10.95 -4.77
N LEU A 227 -10.91 11.00 -3.61
CA LEU A 227 -10.30 10.57 -2.35
C LEU A 227 -10.08 9.06 -2.36
N ASP A 228 -8.89 8.64 -1.93
CA ASP A 228 -8.54 7.21 -1.88
C ASP A 228 -9.37 6.45 -0.83
N THR A 229 -10.01 5.40 -1.30
CA THR A 229 -10.69 4.40 -0.47
C THR A 229 -10.14 2.99 -0.67
N THR A 230 -9.00 2.87 -1.37
CA THR A 230 -8.36 1.58 -1.67
C THR A 230 -7.25 1.26 -0.66
N PHE A 231 -6.31 2.19 -0.45
CA PHE A 231 -5.17 2.00 0.44
C PHE A 231 -5.39 2.61 1.82
N ARG A 232 -5.97 3.81 1.87
CA ARG A 232 -6.15 4.56 3.12
C ARG A 232 -6.87 3.77 4.22
N PRO A 233 -7.95 3.00 3.97
CA PRO A 233 -8.58 2.18 5.00
C PRO A 233 -7.64 1.17 5.62
N GLY A 234 -6.83 0.50 4.79
CA GLY A 234 -5.83 -0.46 5.22
C GLY A 234 -4.67 0.19 5.98
N ASP A 235 -4.22 1.36 5.56
CA ASP A 235 -3.17 2.12 6.27
C ASP A 235 -3.62 2.50 7.68
N ILE A 236 -4.86 2.98 7.84
CA ILE A 236 -5.46 3.27 9.16
C ILE A 236 -5.47 2.03 10.05
N GLU A 237 -5.94 0.90 9.51
CA GLU A 237 -6.02 -0.35 10.24
C GLU A 237 -4.63 -0.86 10.64
N TYR A 238 -3.68 -0.88 9.71
CA TYR A 238 -2.34 -1.42 9.96
C TYR A 238 -1.51 -0.50 10.85
N ALA A 239 -1.61 0.81 10.71
CA ALA A 239 -1.00 1.75 11.64
C ALA A 239 -1.51 1.52 13.08
N LYS A 240 -2.82 1.31 13.25
CA LYS A 240 -3.45 1.00 14.54
C LYS A 240 -3.00 -0.35 15.09
N LEU A 241 -3.04 -1.42 14.29
CA LEU A 241 -2.61 -2.75 14.71
C LEU A 241 -1.12 -2.77 15.08
N ARG A 242 -0.29 -2.13 14.26
CA ARG A 242 1.15 -2.09 14.43
C ARG A 242 1.54 -1.26 15.66
N SER A 243 0.90 -0.11 15.88
CA SER A 243 1.21 0.77 17.02
C SER A 243 0.78 0.21 18.37
N LYS A 244 -0.15 -0.73 18.43
CA LYS A 244 -0.42 -1.53 19.65
C LYS A 244 0.76 -2.44 20.02
N LEU A 245 1.55 -2.85 19.04
CA LEU A 245 2.68 -3.74 19.23
C LEU A 245 4.01 -2.96 19.32
N ASN A 246 4.11 -1.81 18.66
CA ASN A 246 5.34 -1.02 18.50
C ASN A 246 5.06 0.47 18.64
N GLY A 247 5.72 1.12 19.62
CA GLY A 247 5.61 2.57 19.85
C GLY A 247 6.31 3.46 18.81
N SER A 248 6.91 2.89 17.75
CA SER A 248 7.58 3.62 16.66
C SER A 248 6.88 3.39 15.33
N THR A 249 5.57 3.47 15.33
CA THR A 249 4.72 3.39 14.12
C THR A 249 4.25 4.78 13.74
N TYR A 250 4.46 5.19 12.49
CA TYR A 250 4.13 6.51 11.95
C TYR A 250 3.20 6.38 10.75
N ALA A 251 2.39 7.42 10.49
CA ALA A 251 1.47 7.46 9.36
C ALA A 251 1.58 8.77 8.58
N TYR A 252 1.47 8.72 7.22
CA TYR A 252 1.45 9.93 6.40
C TYR A 252 0.41 9.86 5.27
N ILE A 253 0.07 11.04 4.76
CA ILE A 253 -0.64 11.25 3.49
C ILE A 253 0.09 12.35 2.73
N LEU A 254 0.44 12.12 1.45
CA LEU A 254 0.80 13.21 0.55
C LEU A 254 -0.48 13.92 0.12
N ASN A 255 -0.59 15.22 0.44
CA ASN A 255 -1.82 16.00 0.34
C ASN A 255 -1.68 17.27 -0.51
N GLU A 256 -0.57 17.50 -1.21
CA GLU A 256 -0.37 18.64 -2.08
C GLU A 256 -0.88 18.37 -3.49
N ASP A 257 -1.65 19.32 -4.04
CA ASP A 257 -2.10 19.20 -5.42
C ASP A 257 -0.99 19.53 -6.41
N PHE A 258 -0.95 18.81 -7.51
CA PHE A 258 -0.04 19.06 -8.62
C PHE A 258 -0.64 20.07 -9.61
N ASP A 259 0.20 20.95 -10.13
CA ASP A 259 -0.19 21.96 -11.12
C ASP A 259 -0.29 21.36 -12.52
N VAL A 260 -1.24 20.48 -12.69
CA VAL A 260 -1.58 19.86 -13.97
C VAL A 260 -3.05 20.12 -14.24
N LYS A 261 -3.37 20.70 -15.40
CA LYS A 261 -4.73 20.85 -15.94
C LYS A 261 -5.81 21.14 -14.88
N GLY A 262 -5.69 22.28 -14.18
CA GLY A 262 -6.68 22.71 -13.19
C GLY A 262 -6.52 22.08 -11.81
N LYS A 263 -5.31 21.75 -11.42
CA LYS A 263 -4.89 21.16 -10.13
C LYS A 263 -5.38 19.74 -9.87
N CYS A 264 -4.49 18.80 -10.14
CA CYS A 264 -4.71 17.38 -9.92
C CYS A 264 -4.35 16.96 -8.49
N VAL A 265 -5.18 16.12 -7.88
CA VAL A 265 -4.82 15.48 -6.61
C VAL A 265 -3.62 14.54 -6.78
N PRO A 266 -2.83 14.29 -5.73
CA PRO A 266 -1.76 13.29 -5.78
C PRO A 266 -2.27 11.94 -6.27
N TRP A 267 -1.59 11.35 -7.22
CA TRP A 267 -1.92 10.04 -7.82
C TRP A 267 -0.96 8.95 -7.36
N HIS A 268 -1.32 7.71 -7.60
CA HIS A 268 -0.52 6.55 -7.22
C HIS A 268 0.93 6.65 -7.67
N CYS A 269 1.89 6.46 -6.79
CA CYS A 269 3.33 6.61 -6.97
C CYS A 269 3.84 8.07 -7.00
N SER A 270 2.98 9.09 -6.90
CA SER A 270 3.42 10.50 -7.00
C SER A 270 4.28 10.97 -5.82
N ASP A 271 4.30 10.22 -4.72
CA ASP A 271 5.15 10.47 -3.56
C ASP A 271 6.60 9.97 -3.74
N ILE A 272 6.84 8.97 -4.60
CA ILE A 272 8.15 8.35 -4.79
C ILE A 272 9.27 9.39 -5.05
N PRO A 273 9.11 10.37 -5.95
CA PRO A 273 10.17 11.33 -6.24
C PRO A 273 10.63 12.14 -5.03
N TYR A 274 9.74 12.43 -4.08
CA TYR A 274 10.08 13.15 -2.86
C TYR A 274 10.96 12.32 -1.92
N PHE A 275 10.75 10.98 -1.89
CA PHE A 275 11.57 10.06 -1.11
C PHE A 275 12.99 9.89 -1.65
N PHE A 276 13.18 10.09 -2.97
CA PHE A 276 14.46 9.94 -3.65
C PHE A 276 15.12 11.28 -4.01
N ALA A 277 14.58 12.40 -3.56
CA ALA A 277 15.08 13.75 -3.83
C ALA A 277 15.27 14.04 -5.33
N ASN A 278 14.28 13.65 -6.13
CA ASN A 278 14.28 13.85 -7.59
C ASN A 278 12.91 14.31 -8.12
N CYS A 279 12.19 15.14 -7.34
CA CYS A 279 10.86 15.63 -7.70
C CYS A 279 10.85 16.49 -8.97
N GLU A 280 12.00 17.02 -9.40
CA GLU A 280 12.16 17.72 -10.69
C GLU A 280 11.85 16.85 -11.91
N LEU A 281 11.77 15.52 -11.73
CA LEU A 281 11.37 14.57 -12.78
C LEU A 281 9.83 14.42 -12.87
N LEU A 282 9.08 15.00 -11.93
CA LEU A 282 7.61 15.01 -11.99
C LEU A 282 7.11 15.83 -13.19
N PRO A 283 6.09 15.35 -13.92
CA PRO A 283 5.54 16.07 -15.05
C PRO A 283 4.96 17.46 -14.72
N ALA A 284 4.62 17.67 -13.44
CA ALA A 284 3.95 18.85 -12.91
C ALA A 284 4.81 19.59 -11.87
N TYR A 285 6.12 19.51 -11.99
CA TYR A 285 7.05 20.05 -11.02
C TYR A 285 6.89 21.56 -10.82
N GLN A 286 6.61 21.97 -9.59
CA GLN A 286 6.57 23.37 -9.13
C GLN A 286 7.75 23.62 -8.19
N ARG A 287 8.79 24.28 -8.68
CA ARG A 287 10.08 24.42 -8.01
C ARG A 287 9.99 24.83 -6.54
N ASP A 288 9.23 25.88 -6.24
CA ASP A 288 9.20 26.47 -4.89
C ASP A 288 8.40 25.64 -3.88
N ILE A 289 7.39 24.88 -4.35
CA ILE A 289 6.54 24.03 -3.51
C ILE A 289 7.17 22.66 -3.39
N ASP A 290 7.43 21.99 -4.52
CA ASP A 290 7.89 20.61 -4.54
C ASP A 290 9.27 20.44 -3.91
N LYS A 291 10.20 21.38 -4.13
CA LYS A 291 11.52 21.34 -3.47
C LYS A 291 11.44 21.47 -1.96
N LYS A 292 10.49 22.23 -1.44
CA LYS A 292 10.26 22.36 -0.01
C LYS A 292 9.68 21.07 0.58
N ILE A 293 8.70 20.48 -0.10
CA ILE A 293 8.10 19.20 0.29
C ILE A 293 9.16 18.10 0.22
N GLU A 294 9.96 18.07 -0.85
CA GLU A 294 11.05 17.12 -1.04
C GLU A 294 12.07 17.20 0.09
N ASP A 295 12.57 18.40 0.43
CA ASP A 295 13.56 18.57 1.49
C ASP A 295 13.03 18.03 2.82
N GLU A 296 11.76 18.33 3.16
CA GLU A 296 11.16 17.82 4.38
C GLU A 296 10.98 16.29 4.36
N ILE A 297 10.35 15.74 3.33
CA ILE A 297 10.10 14.29 3.22
C ILE A 297 11.44 13.54 3.21
N PHE A 298 12.36 13.90 2.32
CA PHE A 298 13.64 13.23 2.20
C PHE A 298 14.41 13.21 3.52
N ARG A 299 14.52 14.37 4.22
CA ARG A 299 15.25 14.43 5.50
C ARG A 299 14.57 13.61 6.59
N ARG A 300 13.25 13.63 6.69
CA ARG A 300 12.49 12.82 7.64
C ARG A 300 12.69 11.33 7.41
N PHE A 301 12.63 10.90 6.16
CA PHE A 301 12.82 9.49 5.82
C PHE A 301 14.27 9.04 5.99
N MET A 302 15.24 9.89 5.66
CA MET A 302 16.66 9.63 5.97
C MET A 302 16.90 9.51 7.48
N ALA A 303 16.28 10.37 8.30
CA ALA A 303 16.33 10.25 9.75
C ALA A 303 15.72 8.94 10.24
N PHE A 304 14.52 8.59 9.73
CA PHE A 304 13.87 7.32 10.06
C PHE A 304 14.73 6.11 9.67
N MET A 305 15.28 6.09 8.47
CA MET A 305 16.15 4.99 8.00
C MET A 305 17.43 4.85 8.85
N ARG A 306 17.92 5.93 9.44
CA ARG A 306 19.07 5.90 10.36
C ARG A 306 18.69 5.47 11.76
N THR A 307 17.60 6.00 12.31
CA THR A 307 17.31 5.96 13.75
C THR A 307 16.00 5.28 14.14
N GLY A 308 15.07 5.06 13.19
CA GLY A 308 13.70 4.63 13.46
C GLY A 308 12.76 5.79 13.87
N ASN A 309 13.25 7.03 13.89
CA ASN A 309 12.48 8.23 14.20
C ASN A 309 12.56 9.22 13.02
N PRO A 310 11.43 9.68 12.43
CA PRO A 310 11.43 10.58 11.29
C PRO A 310 11.66 12.05 11.66
N ASN A 311 11.80 12.40 12.95
CA ASN A 311 12.04 13.77 13.37
C ASN A 311 13.53 14.12 13.26
N THR A 312 13.79 15.36 12.83
CA THR A 312 15.12 15.96 12.73
C THR A 312 15.16 17.25 13.56
N GLU A 313 16.32 17.89 13.68
CA GLU A 313 16.43 19.22 14.30
C GLU A 313 15.61 20.28 13.56
N THR A 314 15.56 20.18 12.23
CA THR A 314 14.80 21.12 11.38
C THR A 314 13.31 20.77 11.31
N TYR A 315 12.99 19.48 11.24
CA TYR A 315 11.63 18.98 11.03
C TYR A 315 11.22 18.08 12.20
N GLY A 316 10.70 18.66 13.28
CA GLY A 316 10.17 17.95 14.45
C GLY A 316 8.65 17.73 14.38
N GLY A 317 8.09 17.24 15.49
CA GLY A 317 6.65 17.26 15.76
C GLY A 317 5.83 16.09 15.23
N TRP A 318 6.39 15.19 14.43
CA TRP A 318 5.69 14.00 14.01
C TRP A 318 5.68 12.95 15.12
N LEU A 319 4.54 12.80 15.78
CA LEU A 319 4.36 11.84 16.87
C LEU A 319 4.03 10.45 16.31
N PRO A 320 4.48 9.37 16.95
CA PRO A 320 4.06 8.02 16.58
C PRO A 320 2.57 7.79 16.88
N CYS A 321 1.96 6.86 16.17
CA CYS A 321 0.67 6.29 16.51
C CYS A 321 0.73 5.51 17.83
N ASN A 322 -0.39 5.36 18.54
CA ASN A 322 -0.39 4.76 19.89
C ASN A 322 -1.42 3.62 20.09
N GLY A 323 -1.92 3.03 19.01
CA GLY A 323 -2.89 1.94 19.06
C GLY A 323 -4.35 2.39 19.11
N GLU A 324 -4.62 3.59 19.57
CA GLU A 324 -5.95 4.22 19.58
C GLU A 324 -6.02 5.40 18.62
N GLU A 325 -4.96 6.22 18.62
CA GLU A 325 -4.82 7.41 17.79
C GLU A 325 -3.79 7.22 16.70
N GLU A 326 -4.17 7.44 15.46
CA GLU A 326 -3.24 7.63 14.36
C GLU A 326 -2.78 9.10 14.35
N ASN A 327 -1.48 9.32 14.39
CA ASN A 327 -0.87 10.64 14.22
C ASN A 327 -0.37 10.76 12.78
N THR A 328 -1.20 11.35 11.92
CA THR A 328 -0.95 11.44 10.47
C THR A 328 -0.16 12.70 10.14
N ALA A 329 0.97 12.55 9.44
CA ALA A 329 1.63 13.65 8.78
C ALA A 329 0.95 13.93 7.43
N LEU A 330 0.36 15.08 7.26
CA LEU A 330 -0.17 15.56 5.99
C LEU A 330 0.92 16.37 5.29
N PHE A 331 1.64 15.73 4.39
CA PHE A 331 2.71 16.36 3.63
C PHE A 331 2.14 17.25 2.52
N GLY A 332 2.62 18.49 2.45
CA GLY A 332 2.23 19.50 1.49
C GLY A 332 3.06 20.75 1.66
N GLY A 333 2.73 21.85 0.97
CA GLY A 333 3.43 23.13 1.08
C GLY A 333 3.53 23.65 2.53
N LYS A 334 2.63 23.19 3.40
CA LYS A 334 2.70 23.32 4.86
C LYS A 334 2.29 21.99 5.50
N THR A 335 3.25 21.23 5.95
CA THR A 335 3.00 19.98 6.66
C THR A 335 2.22 20.21 7.95
N LYS A 336 1.21 19.37 8.20
CA LYS A 336 0.38 19.35 9.40
C LYS A 336 0.44 17.97 10.04
N PHE A 337 0.35 17.91 11.39
CA PHE A 337 0.23 16.65 12.12
C PHE A 337 -1.15 16.61 12.76
N VAL A 338 -1.96 15.63 12.39
CA VAL A 338 -3.37 15.56 12.80
C VAL A 338 -3.70 14.17 13.33
N LYS A 339 -4.41 14.13 14.47
CA LYS A 339 -4.89 12.88 15.05
C LYS A 339 -6.15 12.41 14.34
N ASN A 340 -6.17 11.12 13.96
CA ASN A 340 -7.34 10.46 13.34
C ASN A 340 -7.95 11.30 12.21
N HIS A 341 -7.10 11.85 11.38
CA HIS A 341 -7.37 12.94 10.44
C HIS A 341 -8.71 12.79 9.69
N ASP A 342 -8.85 11.75 8.93
CA ASP A 342 -9.99 11.51 8.01
C ASP A 342 -10.77 10.23 8.33
N HIS A 343 -10.54 9.60 9.49
CA HIS A 343 -11.11 8.30 9.85
C HIS A 343 -12.64 8.23 9.70
N LYS A 344 -13.36 9.28 10.17
CA LYS A 344 -14.82 9.33 10.06
C LYS A 344 -15.30 9.43 8.62
N LEU A 345 -14.57 10.18 7.80
CA LEU A 345 -14.86 10.33 6.37
C LEU A 345 -14.61 9.01 5.63
N ILE A 346 -13.46 8.40 5.81
CA ILE A 346 -13.10 7.13 5.19
C ILE A 346 -14.11 6.03 5.59
N SER A 347 -14.42 5.91 6.88
CA SER A 347 -15.43 4.94 7.36
C SER A 347 -16.79 5.15 6.70
N LYS A 348 -17.19 6.42 6.51
CA LYS A 348 -18.47 6.73 5.85
C LYS A 348 -18.46 6.38 4.37
N LEU A 349 -17.37 6.67 3.66
CA LEU A 349 -17.25 6.34 2.24
C LEU A 349 -17.27 4.82 2.01
N ILE A 350 -16.57 4.04 2.84
CA ILE A 350 -16.60 2.57 2.78
C ILE A 350 -18.02 2.03 3.09
N GLU A 351 -18.72 2.59 4.10
CA GLU A 351 -20.11 2.21 4.38
C GLU A 351 -21.02 2.41 3.16
N LEU A 352 -20.82 3.47 2.40
CA LEU A 352 -21.64 3.77 1.23
C LEU A 352 -21.32 2.83 0.05
N GLN A 353 -20.05 2.54 -0.19
CA GLN A 353 -19.62 1.60 -1.24
C GLN A 353 -20.06 0.16 -0.98
N SER A 354 -20.16 -0.27 0.28
CA SER A 354 -20.57 -1.65 0.61
C SER A 354 -22.07 -1.91 0.46
N LYS A 355 -22.89 -0.89 0.15
CA LYS A 355 -24.33 -0.99 -0.02
C LYS A 355 -24.78 -0.96 -1.50
N GLU A 356 -23.83 -0.72 -2.40
CA GLU A 356 -24.01 -0.85 -3.84
C GLU A 356 -23.63 -2.27 -4.33
#